data_ebb6117ddef4bbde9629c0164dcfc4fb
#
_entry.id   ebb6117ddef4bbde9629c0164dcfc4fb
#
_cell.length_a   1.000
_cell.length_b   1.000
_cell.length_c   1.000
_cell.angle_alpha   90.00
_cell.angle_beta   90.00
_cell.angle_gamma   90.00
#
_symmetry.space_group_name_H-M   'P 1'
#
loop_
_entity.id
_entity.type
_entity.pdbx_description
1 polymer ?
#
loop_
_entity_poly.entity_id
_entity_poly.type
_entity_poly.pdbx_seq_one_letter_code
_entity_poly.pdbx_strand_id
1 'polypeptide(L)'
;MKAVLFILSLLFFICIAGCSKKQNNTPAKTGNTTNTCDSQISDVENMSIFPADNSWNQDISTAAVDPYNSQIIAALGTSRLKADFGSGLWDGAPIGIPFDVVCGSQPKVTVTFRANAYDGDYGSESDKGPYPIPLNAPIEGNGQGDSHVLVIDKDNKILYELYNASLNNGKWEASSGAIFNLSSDALRPAGWTSADAAGLPIFPGLVRYDEILKGVINHAIRFTLSSQNVQPAYISPARHSVNSSGGQYSLPFGAKIRLKASFDISSYPPHLQVILTAMKKYGIILADIGSNMYFSGAPDSRWDNNELQQIGTVTAADFVVVKFN
;
A
#
# COMPACT_ATOMS: atom_id res chain seq x y z
N MET A 1 51.94 30.26 -43.91
CA MET A 1 53.20 30.94 -43.47
C MET A 1 53.46 30.61 -42.04
N LYS A 2 54.69 30.15 -41.77
CA LYS A 2 55.33 29.88 -40.45
C LYS A 2 54.88 28.64 -39.68
N ALA A 3 55.58 27.55 -39.95
CA ALA A 3 55.82 26.40 -39.06
C ALA A 3 56.80 26.82 -37.96
N VAL A 4 56.61 26.28 -36.74
CA VAL A 4 57.69 26.24 -35.76
C VAL A 4 57.75 24.81 -35.23
N LEU A 5 58.90 24.23 -35.51
CA LEU A 5 59.38 22.92 -35.06
C LEU A 5 59.97 23.08 -33.65
N PHE A 6 59.70 22.19 -32.71
CA PHE A 6 60.54 22.06 -31.52
C PHE A 6 60.85 20.60 -31.18
N ILE A 7 62.11 20.44 -30.89
CA ILE A 7 62.97 19.29 -30.85
C ILE A 7 62.78 18.46 -29.56
N LEU A 8 62.88 17.15 -29.80
CA LEU A 8 62.96 16.06 -28.82
C LEU A 8 64.30 16.15 -28.05
N SER A 9 64.32 16.06 -26.73
CA SER A 9 65.51 15.78 -25.96
C SER A 9 65.24 14.60 -25.01
N LEU A 10 65.97 13.52 -25.29
CA LEU A 10 65.95 12.23 -24.55
C LEU A 10 67.04 12.31 -23.49
N LEU A 11 66.71 12.21 -22.22
CA LEU A 11 67.64 12.02 -21.11
C LEU A 11 67.39 10.68 -20.42
N PHE A 12 68.36 9.80 -20.64
CA PHE A 12 68.52 8.52 -19.93
C PHE A 12 69.00 8.77 -18.51
N PHE A 13 68.29 8.34 -17.50
CA PHE A 13 68.82 8.22 -16.15
C PHE A 13 68.75 6.76 -15.68
N ILE A 14 69.96 6.21 -15.49
CA ILE A 14 70.13 4.91 -14.85
C ILE A 14 70.03 5.10 -13.34
N CYS A 15 69.10 4.41 -12.69
CA CYS A 15 69.09 4.34 -11.23
C CYS A 15 69.26 2.91 -10.74
N ILE A 16 70.26 2.80 -9.88
CA ILE A 16 70.77 1.65 -9.19
C ILE A 16 69.76 1.09 -8.18
N ALA A 17 69.60 -0.22 -8.16
CA ALA A 17 68.73 -0.93 -7.21
C ALA A 17 69.32 -0.88 -5.80
N GLY A 18 68.57 -0.30 -4.89
CA GLY A 18 68.78 -0.44 -3.44
C GLY A 18 67.63 -1.18 -2.81
N CYS A 19 67.85 -2.45 -2.40
CA CYS A 19 66.87 -3.23 -1.62
C CYS A 19 66.82 -2.69 -0.17
N SER A 20 65.73 -2.01 0.22
CA SER A 20 65.40 -1.84 1.63
C SER A 20 64.01 -2.45 1.89
N LYS A 21 63.99 -3.46 2.79
CA LYS A 21 62.74 -4.03 3.29
C LYS A 21 61.93 -2.98 4.04
N LYS A 22 60.85 -2.51 3.47
CA LYS A 22 59.80 -1.80 4.20
C LYS A 22 58.88 -2.78 4.92
N GLN A 23 58.87 -2.72 6.23
CA GLN A 23 57.81 -3.27 7.07
C GLN A 23 56.49 -2.58 6.70
N ASN A 24 55.55 -3.32 6.16
CA ASN A 24 54.19 -2.85 5.99
C ASN A 24 53.47 -2.91 7.34
N ASN A 25 53.45 -1.80 8.03
CA ASN A 25 52.45 -1.54 9.06
C ASN A 25 51.16 -1.13 8.32
N THR A 26 50.28 -2.09 8.05
CA THR A 26 48.91 -1.79 7.67
C THR A 26 48.19 -1.26 8.89
N PRO A 27 47.65 -0.05 8.88
CA PRO A 27 46.76 0.38 9.95
C PRO A 27 45.52 -0.54 9.95
N ALA A 28 45.23 -1.09 11.12
CA ALA A 28 43.97 -1.80 11.33
C ALA A 28 42.83 -0.85 10.91
N LYS A 29 42.13 -1.22 9.84
CA LYS A 29 40.87 -0.60 9.48
C LYS A 29 39.90 -0.88 10.63
N THR A 30 39.74 0.07 11.53
CA THR A 30 38.56 0.15 12.40
C THR A 30 37.37 0.26 11.45
N GLY A 31 36.82 -0.89 11.12
CA GLY A 31 35.57 -0.95 10.37
C GLY A 31 34.46 -0.38 11.25
N ASN A 32 34.16 0.88 11.07
CA ASN A 32 32.84 1.37 11.35
C ASN A 32 31.94 0.69 10.31
N THR A 33 31.46 -0.51 10.61
CA THR A 33 30.29 -1.07 9.94
C THR A 33 29.11 -0.21 10.36
N THR A 34 28.91 0.91 9.68
CA THR A 34 27.57 1.44 9.56
C THR A 34 26.78 0.31 8.92
N ASN A 35 25.97 -0.39 9.71
CA ASN A 35 24.91 -1.25 9.19
C ASN A 35 23.97 -0.30 8.41
N THR A 36 24.31 -0.01 7.16
CA THR A 36 23.39 0.62 6.24
C THR A 36 22.33 -0.44 5.96
N CYS A 37 21.15 -0.20 6.47
CA CYS A 37 19.98 -0.98 6.08
C CYS A 37 19.85 -0.90 4.56
N ASP A 38 19.87 -2.04 3.91
CA ASP A 38 19.54 -2.19 2.49
C ASP A 38 18.11 -2.74 2.41
N SER A 39 17.13 -1.83 2.48
CA SER A 39 15.72 -2.17 2.29
C SER A 39 15.30 -1.87 0.85
N GLN A 40 14.56 -2.81 0.27
CA GLN A 40 14.01 -2.69 -1.08
C GLN A 40 12.51 -2.91 -1.04
N ILE A 41 11.79 -2.28 -1.93
CA ILE A 41 10.34 -2.51 -2.10
C ILE A 41 10.03 -4.00 -2.29
N SER A 42 10.90 -4.73 -2.98
CA SER A 42 10.78 -6.18 -3.19
C SER A 42 10.91 -7.03 -1.90
N ASP A 43 11.38 -6.48 -0.80
CA ASP A 43 11.48 -7.23 0.46
C ASP A 43 10.12 -7.70 0.99
N VAL A 44 9.02 -7.01 0.62
CA VAL A 44 7.66 -7.42 0.99
C VAL A 44 7.14 -8.58 0.15
N GLU A 45 7.75 -8.88 -1.00
CA GLU A 45 7.28 -9.91 -1.92
C GLU A 45 7.15 -11.30 -1.28
N ASN A 46 8.06 -11.63 -0.36
CA ASN A 46 8.07 -12.91 0.34
C ASN A 46 7.62 -12.80 1.80
N MET A 47 7.14 -11.63 2.20
CA MET A 47 6.65 -11.41 3.55
C MET A 47 5.22 -11.94 3.68
N SER A 48 4.97 -12.76 4.71
CA SER A 48 3.59 -13.06 5.12
C SER A 48 2.98 -11.83 5.75
N ILE A 49 1.91 -11.33 5.14
CA ILE A 49 1.10 -10.23 5.66
C ILE A 49 -0.06 -10.87 6.41
N PHE A 50 -0.03 -10.74 7.73
CA PHE A 50 -0.95 -11.36 8.67
C PHE A 50 -0.91 -12.90 8.71
N PRO A 51 -1.42 -13.54 9.78
CA PRO A 51 -1.66 -14.97 9.85
C PRO A 51 -2.63 -15.47 8.77
N ALA A 52 -2.57 -16.76 8.46
CA ALA A 52 -3.40 -17.36 7.41
C ALA A 52 -4.91 -17.32 7.71
N ASP A 53 -5.29 -17.29 8.98
CA ASP A 53 -6.66 -17.21 9.46
C ASP A 53 -7.14 -15.76 9.68
N ASN A 54 -6.29 -14.77 9.40
CA ASN A 54 -6.68 -13.37 9.41
C ASN A 54 -7.82 -13.10 8.43
N SER A 55 -8.72 -12.20 8.80
CA SER A 55 -9.87 -11.84 7.95
C SER A 55 -9.48 -11.41 6.53
N TRP A 56 -8.30 -10.82 6.33
CA TRP A 56 -7.80 -10.48 5.00
C TRP A 56 -7.46 -11.72 4.16
N ASN A 57 -6.97 -12.79 4.79
CA ASN A 57 -6.45 -13.98 4.13
C ASN A 57 -7.46 -15.14 4.04
N GLN A 58 -8.65 -14.96 4.63
CA GLN A 58 -9.70 -15.99 4.65
C GLN A 58 -10.26 -16.25 3.25
N ASP A 59 -10.28 -17.51 2.84
CA ASP A 59 -11.03 -17.98 1.68
C ASP A 59 -12.54 -17.90 1.97
N ILE A 60 -13.22 -17.01 1.24
CA ILE A 60 -14.66 -16.79 1.35
C ILE A 60 -15.43 -17.31 0.14
N SER A 61 -14.80 -18.10 -0.74
CA SER A 61 -15.40 -18.59 -1.98
C SER A 61 -16.70 -19.37 -1.77
N THR A 62 -16.83 -20.04 -0.62
CA THR A 62 -18.00 -20.81 -0.22
C THR A 62 -18.82 -20.17 0.91
N ALA A 63 -18.44 -18.96 1.36
CA ALA A 63 -19.15 -18.28 2.43
C ALA A 63 -20.62 -18.01 2.05
N ALA A 64 -21.51 -18.04 3.02
CA ALA A 64 -22.93 -17.77 2.82
C ALA A 64 -23.18 -16.40 2.20
N VAL A 65 -24.17 -16.30 1.35
CA VAL A 65 -24.61 -15.05 0.74
C VAL A 65 -25.57 -14.35 1.69
N ASP A 66 -25.45 -13.02 1.78
CA ASP A 66 -26.32 -12.20 2.62
C ASP A 66 -27.79 -12.29 2.18
N PRO A 67 -28.76 -12.37 3.08
CA PRO A 67 -30.19 -12.41 2.74
C PRO A 67 -30.65 -11.20 1.92
N TYR A 68 -30.04 -10.04 2.09
CA TYR A 68 -30.34 -8.82 1.34
C TYR A 68 -29.44 -8.60 0.12
N ASN A 69 -28.71 -9.63 -0.31
CA ASN A 69 -27.81 -9.55 -1.45
C ASN A 69 -28.44 -8.88 -2.68
N SER A 70 -29.65 -9.28 -3.05
CA SER A 70 -30.31 -8.76 -4.24
C SER A 70 -30.60 -7.26 -4.13
N GLN A 71 -31.03 -6.81 -2.96
CA GLN A 71 -31.34 -5.39 -2.70
C GLN A 71 -30.04 -4.56 -2.64
N ILE A 72 -29.00 -5.06 -1.99
CA ILE A 72 -27.71 -4.37 -1.87
C ILE A 72 -27.05 -4.25 -3.25
N ILE A 73 -27.00 -5.33 -4.02
CA ILE A 73 -26.44 -5.28 -5.38
C ILE A 73 -27.26 -4.36 -6.29
N ALA A 74 -28.60 -4.37 -6.17
CA ALA A 74 -29.45 -3.46 -6.93
C ALA A 74 -29.20 -1.98 -6.56
N ALA A 75 -28.89 -1.67 -5.29
CA ALA A 75 -28.55 -0.32 -4.84
C ALA A 75 -27.21 0.17 -5.46
N LEU A 76 -26.25 -0.72 -5.68
CA LEU A 76 -25.00 -0.41 -6.38
C LEU A 76 -25.21 -0.17 -7.89
N GLY A 77 -26.33 -0.62 -8.42
CA GLY A 77 -26.77 -0.37 -9.81
C GLY A 77 -25.79 -0.94 -10.84
N THR A 78 -25.49 -0.10 -11.84
CA THR A 78 -24.56 -0.42 -12.93
C THR A 78 -23.12 -0.01 -12.64
N SER A 79 -22.77 0.21 -11.37
CA SER A 79 -21.40 0.56 -10.99
C SER A 79 -20.40 -0.47 -11.49
N ARG A 80 -19.34 0.02 -12.11
CA ARG A 80 -18.31 -0.79 -12.75
C ARG A 80 -17.07 -0.85 -11.87
N LEU A 81 -16.43 -2.00 -11.85
CA LEU A 81 -15.15 -2.18 -11.20
C LEU A 81 -14.09 -1.29 -11.88
N LYS A 82 -13.26 -0.63 -11.09
CA LYS A 82 -12.19 0.23 -11.60
C LYS A 82 -10.94 0.10 -10.74
N ALA A 83 -9.82 -0.16 -11.40
CA ALA A 83 -8.52 -0.10 -10.78
C ALA A 83 -8.16 1.37 -10.48
N ASP A 84 -7.86 1.66 -9.22
CA ASP A 84 -7.41 2.98 -8.76
C ASP A 84 -5.88 2.97 -8.56
N PHE A 85 -5.20 2.40 -9.53
CA PHE A 85 -3.74 2.31 -9.61
C PHE A 85 -3.32 2.03 -11.06
N GLY A 86 -2.02 2.23 -11.33
CA GLY A 86 -1.50 2.01 -12.68
C GLY A 86 -0.05 2.42 -12.84
N SER A 87 0.38 2.54 -14.09
CA SER A 87 1.68 3.10 -14.48
C SER A 87 1.55 4.57 -14.84
N GLY A 88 2.68 5.29 -14.73
CA GLY A 88 2.76 6.71 -15.08
C GLY A 88 2.17 7.62 -14.02
N LEU A 89 1.76 8.80 -14.45
CA LEU A 89 1.31 9.87 -13.57
C LEU A 89 -0.12 10.29 -13.91
N TRP A 90 -0.87 10.63 -12.89
CA TRP A 90 -2.14 11.35 -12.97
C TRP A 90 -2.02 12.64 -12.17
N ASP A 91 -2.26 13.78 -12.81
CA ASP A 91 -2.10 15.12 -12.20
C ASP A 91 -0.73 15.33 -11.54
N GLY A 92 0.32 14.79 -12.17
CA GLY A 92 1.70 14.90 -11.70
C GLY A 92 2.13 13.93 -10.60
N ALA A 93 1.23 13.04 -10.13
CA ALA A 93 1.53 12.05 -9.11
C ALA A 93 1.39 10.61 -9.62
N PRO A 94 2.14 9.63 -9.06
CA PRO A 94 1.96 8.22 -9.36
C PRO A 94 0.51 7.77 -9.11
N ILE A 95 -0.01 6.89 -9.99
CA ILE A 95 -1.39 6.40 -9.91
C ILE A 95 -1.46 5.24 -8.92
N GLY A 96 -2.09 5.44 -7.76
CA GLY A 96 -2.25 4.46 -6.69
C GLY A 96 -1.60 4.89 -5.38
N ILE A 97 -1.69 4.04 -4.35
CA ILE A 97 -1.17 4.32 -3.02
C ILE A 97 0.25 3.75 -2.89
N PRO A 98 1.29 4.60 -2.87
CA PRO A 98 2.67 4.15 -2.76
C PRO A 98 2.98 3.68 -1.34
N PHE A 99 4.01 2.86 -1.20
CA PHE A 99 4.54 2.45 0.10
C PHE A 99 6.06 2.42 0.10
N ASP A 100 6.65 2.44 1.28
CA ASP A 100 8.08 2.31 1.49
C ASP A 100 8.39 1.12 2.41
N VAL A 101 9.60 0.59 2.32
CA VAL A 101 10.07 -0.52 3.13
C VAL A 101 11.32 -0.10 3.87
N VAL A 102 11.34 -0.30 5.18
CA VAL A 102 12.46 0.05 6.03
C VAL A 102 12.93 -1.14 6.85
N CYS A 103 14.16 -1.07 7.33
CA CYS A 103 14.69 -2.03 8.30
C CYS A 103 14.30 -1.63 9.73
N GLY A 104 14.35 -2.57 10.67
CA GLY A 104 14.11 -2.34 12.09
C GLY A 104 15.07 -1.32 12.75
N SER A 105 16.19 -1.02 12.09
CA SER A 105 17.14 0.02 12.51
C SER A 105 16.81 1.42 11.99
N GLN A 106 15.75 1.60 11.19
CA GLN A 106 15.34 2.92 10.71
C GLN A 106 15.09 3.88 11.89
N PRO A 107 15.73 5.05 11.91
CA PRO A 107 15.47 6.04 12.94
C PRO A 107 13.98 6.41 13.01
N LYS A 108 13.44 6.41 14.22
CA LYS A 108 12.04 6.75 14.45
C LYS A 108 11.88 8.24 14.71
N VAL A 109 10.83 8.80 14.15
CA VAL A 109 10.47 10.21 14.27
C VAL A 109 9.12 10.37 14.96
N THR A 110 8.90 11.51 15.59
CA THR A 110 7.60 11.90 16.12
C THR A 110 6.75 12.42 14.97
N VAL A 111 5.49 11.99 14.91
CA VAL A 111 4.46 12.56 14.04
C VAL A 111 3.58 13.47 14.88
N THR A 112 3.33 14.68 14.42
CA THR A 112 2.39 15.61 15.04
C THR A 112 1.01 15.39 14.43
N PHE A 113 0.05 14.97 15.24
CA PHE A 113 -1.35 14.86 14.79
C PHE A 113 -2.03 16.23 14.90
N ARG A 114 -2.57 16.69 13.76
CA ARG A 114 -3.24 17.97 13.68
C ARG A 114 -4.67 17.85 14.23
N ALA A 115 -5.01 18.74 15.16
CA ALA A 115 -6.40 19.01 15.49
C ALA A 115 -6.98 19.89 14.38
N ASN A 116 -7.67 19.29 13.43
CA ASN A 116 -8.20 19.99 12.25
C ASN A 116 -9.69 19.73 12.11
N ALA A 117 -10.49 20.79 12.21
CA ALA A 117 -11.93 20.69 12.10
C ALA A 117 -12.42 20.28 10.70
N TYR A 118 -11.61 20.49 9.66
CA TYR A 118 -11.95 20.12 8.28
C TYR A 118 -11.77 18.63 8.02
N ASP A 119 -10.63 18.06 8.48
CA ASP A 119 -10.28 16.65 8.24
C ASP A 119 -10.68 15.74 9.40
N GLY A 120 -11.26 16.29 10.47
CA GLY A 120 -11.49 15.61 11.73
C GLY A 120 -10.27 15.67 12.66
N ASP A 121 -10.53 15.55 13.96
CA ASP A 121 -9.49 15.40 14.99
C ASP A 121 -9.44 13.92 15.40
N TYR A 122 -8.58 13.16 14.74
CA TYR A 122 -8.37 11.75 15.03
C TYR A 122 -7.16 11.50 15.93
N GLY A 123 -6.60 12.55 16.55
CA GLY A 123 -5.40 12.43 17.38
C GLY A 123 -5.59 11.48 18.57
N SER A 124 -6.78 11.43 19.16
CA SER A 124 -7.11 10.50 20.26
C SER A 124 -7.25 9.06 19.80
N GLU A 125 -7.53 8.82 18.54
CA GLU A 125 -7.67 7.49 17.91
C GLU A 125 -6.39 7.05 17.20
N SER A 126 -5.35 7.89 17.22
CA SER A 126 -4.08 7.64 16.57
C SER A 126 -3.06 7.00 17.50
N ASP A 127 -2.27 6.07 16.98
CA ASP A 127 -1.14 5.52 17.70
C ASP A 127 -0.03 6.58 17.78
N LYS A 128 0.42 6.89 19.00
CA LYS A 128 1.36 8.01 19.23
C LYS A 128 2.75 7.80 18.67
N GLY A 129 3.08 6.60 18.23
CA GLY A 129 4.41 6.29 17.71
C GLY A 129 5.48 6.07 18.79
N PRO A 130 6.78 6.30 18.49
CA PRO A 130 7.29 6.96 17.28
C PRO A 130 7.26 6.07 16.03
N TYR A 131 7.38 6.71 14.84
CA TYR A 131 7.23 6.09 13.53
C TYR A 131 8.57 6.03 12.78
N PRO A 132 8.98 4.88 12.18
CA PRO A 132 10.21 4.76 11.41
C PRO A 132 10.03 5.27 9.97
N ILE A 133 9.49 6.47 9.81
CA ILE A 133 9.17 7.05 8.50
C ILE A 133 10.36 7.89 8.02
N PRO A 134 11.02 7.52 6.90
CA PRO A 134 12.05 8.35 6.28
C PRO A 134 11.51 9.72 5.86
N LEU A 135 12.35 10.76 5.87
CA LEU A 135 11.91 12.09 5.45
C LEU A 135 11.60 12.18 3.95
N ASN A 136 12.06 11.22 3.18
CA ASN A 136 11.78 11.08 1.74
C ASN A 136 10.77 9.98 1.41
N ALA A 137 10.04 9.46 2.40
CA ALA A 137 8.99 8.47 2.16
C ALA A 137 7.96 9.02 1.15
N PRO A 138 7.49 8.20 0.21
CA PRO A 138 6.51 8.65 -0.77
C PRO A 138 5.19 9.01 -0.10
N ILE A 139 4.59 10.10 -0.56
CA ILE A 139 3.26 10.55 -0.15
C ILE A 139 2.33 10.33 -1.33
N GLU A 140 1.20 9.69 -1.11
CA GLU A 140 0.16 9.53 -2.11
C GLU A 140 -0.24 10.89 -2.70
N GLY A 141 -0.49 10.92 -4.02
CA GLY A 141 -0.89 12.14 -4.72
C GLY A 141 0.15 13.26 -4.63
N ASN A 142 1.42 12.99 -4.25
CA ASN A 142 2.42 14.02 -3.95
C ASN A 142 1.91 15.07 -2.93
N GLY A 143 1.10 14.62 -1.96
CA GLY A 143 0.51 15.49 -0.95
C GLY A 143 -0.80 16.15 -1.37
N GLN A 144 -1.45 15.65 -2.40
CA GLN A 144 -2.80 16.03 -2.81
C GLN A 144 -3.78 14.88 -2.53
N GLY A 145 -5.03 15.19 -2.22
CA GLY A 145 -6.04 14.20 -1.84
C GLY A 145 -5.78 13.64 -0.45
N ASP A 146 -5.93 12.32 -0.29
CA ASP A 146 -5.83 11.65 1.02
C ASP A 146 -4.41 11.61 1.59
N SER A 147 -3.40 11.78 0.73
CA SER A 147 -2.00 11.96 1.11
C SER A 147 -1.49 10.88 2.08
N HIS A 148 -1.80 9.62 1.80
CA HIS A 148 -1.34 8.51 2.62
C HIS A 148 0.18 8.34 2.58
N VAL A 149 0.74 7.95 3.72
CA VAL A 149 2.13 7.47 3.84
C VAL A 149 2.10 6.09 4.46
N LEU A 150 2.59 5.09 3.75
CA LEU A 150 2.63 3.70 4.20
C LEU A 150 4.09 3.25 4.31
N VAL A 151 4.49 2.74 5.47
CA VAL A 151 5.85 2.25 5.72
C VAL A 151 5.82 0.89 6.39
N ILE A 152 6.55 -0.06 5.82
CA ILE A 152 6.68 -1.42 6.34
C ILE A 152 8.06 -1.61 6.96
N ASP A 153 8.12 -1.82 8.27
CA ASP A 153 9.32 -2.33 8.94
C ASP A 153 9.41 -3.84 8.71
N LYS A 154 10.25 -4.23 7.74
CA LYS A 154 10.35 -5.61 7.29
C LYS A 154 10.91 -6.57 8.34
N ASP A 155 11.80 -6.08 9.21
CA ASP A 155 12.48 -6.92 10.20
C ASP A 155 11.57 -7.21 11.40
N ASN A 156 10.78 -6.21 11.81
CA ASN A 156 9.84 -6.34 12.93
C ASN A 156 8.43 -6.74 12.48
N LYS A 157 8.16 -6.76 11.18
CA LYS A 157 6.83 -7.01 10.58
C LYS A 157 5.77 -6.07 11.14
N ILE A 158 6.06 -4.79 11.16
CA ILE A 158 5.15 -3.74 11.61
C ILE A 158 4.85 -2.82 10.43
N LEU A 159 3.58 -2.53 10.24
CA LEU A 159 3.09 -1.56 9.28
C LEU A 159 2.76 -0.25 10.01
N TYR A 160 3.19 0.85 9.43
CA TYR A 160 2.91 2.20 9.89
C TYR A 160 2.21 2.97 8.77
N GLU A 161 1.09 3.57 9.08
CA GLU A 161 0.26 4.28 8.09
C GLU A 161 -0.14 5.64 8.63
N LEU A 162 -0.12 6.66 7.78
CA LEU A 162 -0.59 8.01 8.07
C LEU A 162 -1.63 8.43 7.04
N TYR A 163 -2.64 9.16 7.49
CA TYR A 163 -3.63 9.84 6.66
C TYR A 163 -3.41 11.35 6.67
N ASN A 164 -3.62 11.99 5.53
CA ASN A 164 -3.44 13.43 5.31
C ASN A 164 -2.07 13.90 5.82
N ALA A 165 -1.04 13.15 5.38
CA ALA A 165 0.33 13.37 5.82
C ALA A 165 1.00 14.51 5.04
N SER A 166 1.85 15.27 5.73
CA SER A 166 2.71 16.26 5.11
C SER A 166 4.05 16.35 5.83
N LEU A 167 5.11 16.72 5.10
CA LEU A 167 6.43 16.97 5.65
C LEU A 167 6.68 18.48 5.72
N ASN A 168 6.59 19.07 6.92
CA ASN A 168 6.76 20.49 7.15
C ASN A 168 8.06 20.76 7.91
N ASN A 169 9.01 21.47 7.29
CA ASN A 169 10.32 21.79 7.89
C ASN A 169 11.05 20.57 8.49
N GLY A 170 11.00 19.43 7.78
CA GLY A 170 11.63 18.18 8.21
C GLY A 170 10.88 17.44 9.35
N LYS A 171 9.62 17.78 9.60
CA LYS A 171 8.76 17.13 10.60
C LYS A 171 7.51 16.59 9.93
N TRP A 172 7.15 15.38 10.27
CA TRP A 172 5.91 14.76 9.83
C TRP A 172 4.72 15.27 10.63
N GLU A 173 3.67 15.64 9.89
CA GLU A 173 2.35 15.97 10.41
C GLU A 173 1.31 15.13 9.70
N ALA A 174 0.24 14.74 10.39
CA ALA A 174 -0.84 13.94 9.82
C ALA A 174 -2.17 14.21 10.55
N SER A 175 -3.29 13.83 9.97
CA SER A 175 -4.59 13.87 10.65
C SER A 175 -4.81 12.61 11.49
N SER A 176 -4.37 11.44 11.02
CA SER A 176 -4.38 10.21 11.82
C SER A 176 -3.13 9.35 11.53
N GLY A 177 -2.88 8.40 12.43
CA GLY A 177 -1.81 7.43 12.28
C GLY A 177 -2.16 6.09 12.93
N ALA A 178 -1.75 5.00 12.29
CA ALA A 178 -2.02 3.65 12.73
C ALA A 178 -0.78 2.76 12.66
N ILE A 179 -0.67 1.86 13.61
CA ILE A 179 0.43 0.88 13.71
C ILE A 179 -0.19 -0.51 13.77
N PHE A 180 0.19 -1.38 12.84
CA PHE A 180 -0.32 -2.75 12.77
C PHE A 180 0.83 -3.76 12.87
N ASN A 181 0.65 -4.75 13.74
CA ASN A 181 1.54 -5.91 13.79
C ASN A 181 1.11 -6.91 12.70
N LEU A 182 1.91 -7.06 11.66
CA LEU A 182 1.62 -7.94 10.52
C LEU A 182 1.73 -9.45 10.84
N SER A 183 2.10 -9.80 12.07
CA SER A 183 2.15 -11.19 12.56
C SER A 183 1.01 -11.50 13.52
N SER A 184 -0.01 -10.65 13.62
CA SER A 184 -1.09 -10.75 14.63
C SER A 184 -2.45 -10.46 14.01
N ASP A 185 -3.49 -11.08 14.57
CA ASP A 185 -4.91 -10.80 14.23
C ASP A 185 -5.53 -9.71 15.12
N ALA A 186 -4.72 -9.04 15.92
CA ALA A 186 -5.19 -7.99 16.81
C ALA A 186 -5.83 -6.85 16.02
N LEU A 187 -7.07 -6.55 16.34
CA LEU A 187 -7.78 -5.42 15.76
C LEU A 187 -7.50 -4.15 16.58
N ARG A 188 -7.60 -3.00 15.94
CA ARG A 188 -7.60 -1.70 16.63
C ARG A 188 -8.74 -1.63 17.68
N PRO A 189 -8.66 -0.75 18.67
CA PRO A 189 -9.79 -0.52 19.58
C PRO A 189 -11.09 -0.20 18.82
N ALA A 190 -12.23 -0.62 19.37
CA ALA A 190 -13.52 -0.31 18.77
C ALA A 190 -13.77 1.20 18.75
N GLY A 191 -14.24 1.72 17.61
CA GLY A 191 -14.46 3.14 17.38
C GLY A 191 -13.19 3.91 16.95
N TRP A 192 -12.04 3.25 16.83
CA TRP A 192 -10.82 3.90 16.38
C TRP A 192 -10.68 3.81 14.87
N THR A 193 -10.42 4.97 14.25
CA THR A 193 -9.99 5.05 12.83
C THR A 193 -8.59 4.47 12.64
N SER A 194 -8.15 4.39 11.40
CA SER A 194 -6.74 4.18 11.02
C SER A 194 -6.32 5.31 10.08
N ALA A 195 -5.43 5.04 9.13
CA ALA A 195 -5.27 5.88 7.95
C ALA A 195 -6.41 5.66 6.94
N ASP A 196 -7.27 4.67 7.16
CA ASP A 196 -8.45 4.34 6.36
C ASP A 196 -9.73 4.52 7.21
N ALA A 197 -10.82 4.97 6.61
CA ALA A 197 -12.06 5.30 7.32
C ALA A 197 -12.64 4.15 8.14
N ALA A 198 -12.46 2.92 7.68
CA ALA A 198 -12.94 1.73 8.37
C ALA A 198 -12.12 1.31 9.60
N GLY A 199 -11.02 2.00 9.92
CA GLY A 199 -10.08 1.54 10.94
C GLY A 199 -9.33 0.26 10.54
N LEU A 200 -9.24 -0.01 9.24
CA LEU A 200 -8.52 -1.11 8.61
C LEU A 200 -7.12 -0.67 8.18
N PRO A 201 -6.16 -1.60 8.01
CA PRO A 201 -4.91 -1.30 7.34
C PRO A 201 -5.12 -1.18 5.82
N ILE A 202 -4.40 -0.28 5.18
CA ILE A 202 -4.45 -0.03 3.73
C ILE A 202 -3.55 -1.03 2.98
N PHE A 203 -2.27 -1.10 3.36
CA PHE A 203 -1.26 -1.90 2.64
C PHE A 203 -1.67 -3.36 2.40
N PRO A 204 -2.24 -4.10 3.36
CA PRO A 204 -2.65 -5.48 3.14
C PRO A 204 -3.74 -5.68 2.08
N GLY A 205 -4.48 -4.63 1.76
CA GLY A 205 -5.56 -4.65 0.77
C GLY A 205 -5.16 -4.12 -0.61
N LEU A 206 -3.92 -3.67 -0.80
CA LEU A 206 -3.44 -3.18 -2.09
C LEU A 206 -3.11 -4.32 -3.04
N VAL A 207 -3.54 -4.20 -4.30
CA VAL A 207 -3.01 -5.03 -5.39
C VAL A 207 -1.59 -4.57 -5.70
N ARG A 208 -0.64 -5.48 -5.70
CA ARG A 208 0.78 -5.19 -5.99
C ARG A 208 1.26 -5.97 -7.20
N TYR A 209 2.15 -5.35 -7.97
CA TYR A 209 2.62 -5.97 -9.22
C TYR A 209 3.47 -7.23 -9.00
N ASP A 210 4.16 -7.34 -7.87
CA ASP A 210 4.90 -8.55 -7.48
C ASP A 210 3.99 -9.78 -7.34
N GLU A 211 2.76 -9.59 -6.88
CA GLU A 211 1.75 -10.65 -6.77
C GLU A 211 1.28 -11.12 -8.15
N ILE A 212 1.16 -10.19 -9.09
CA ILE A 212 0.85 -10.50 -10.48
C ILE A 212 1.96 -11.35 -11.10
N LEU A 213 3.23 -11.01 -10.86
CA LEU A 213 4.37 -11.80 -11.34
C LEU A 213 4.39 -13.21 -10.73
N LYS A 214 3.93 -13.37 -9.51
CA LYS A 214 3.78 -14.68 -8.85
C LYS A 214 2.54 -15.45 -9.33
N GLY A 215 1.66 -14.79 -10.06
CA GLY A 215 0.40 -15.37 -10.55
C GLY A 215 -0.65 -15.59 -9.45
N VAL A 216 -0.49 -14.96 -8.27
CA VAL A 216 -1.42 -15.15 -7.15
C VAL A 216 -1.46 -13.95 -6.21
N ILE A 217 -2.68 -13.54 -5.85
CA ILE A 217 -2.98 -12.65 -4.73
C ILE A 217 -3.68 -13.49 -3.66
N ASN A 218 -3.15 -13.51 -2.45
CA ASN A 218 -3.62 -14.37 -1.35
C ASN A 218 -4.35 -13.60 -0.24
N HIS A 219 -5.02 -12.51 -0.59
CA HIS A 219 -5.75 -11.68 0.35
C HIS A 219 -6.96 -11.01 -0.30
N ALA A 220 -7.89 -10.51 0.52
CA ALA A 220 -8.97 -9.64 0.08
C ALA A 220 -8.41 -8.29 -0.40
N ILE A 221 -9.07 -7.66 -1.36
CA ILE A 221 -8.63 -6.39 -1.93
C ILE A 221 -9.48 -5.27 -1.32
N ARG A 222 -8.85 -4.16 -0.95
CA ARG A 222 -9.50 -2.94 -0.49
C ARG A 222 -10.30 -2.29 -1.62
N PHE A 223 -11.54 -1.84 -1.32
CA PHE A 223 -12.33 -1.05 -2.27
C PHE A 223 -13.14 0.04 -1.57
N THR A 224 -13.63 0.99 -2.37
CA THR A 224 -14.43 2.12 -1.92
C THR A 224 -15.81 2.14 -2.57
N LEU A 225 -16.73 2.81 -1.92
CA LEU A 225 -18.07 3.14 -2.43
C LEU A 225 -18.39 4.60 -2.13
N SER A 226 -19.28 5.22 -2.94
CA SER A 226 -19.79 6.54 -2.62
C SER A 226 -20.63 6.53 -1.34
N SER A 227 -20.64 7.64 -0.62
CA SER A 227 -21.31 7.79 0.68
C SER A 227 -22.75 7.27 0.71
N GLN A 228 -23.50 7.42 -0.38
CA GLN A 228 -24.89 6.95 -0.50
C GLN A 228 -25.02 5.41 -0.51
N ASN A 229 -23.95 4.69 -0.79
CA ASN A 229 -23.89 3.24 -0.84
C ASN A 229 -23.22 2.61 0.39
N VAL A 230 -22.87 3.43 1.38
CA VAL A 230 -22.21 3.02 2.62
C VAL A 230 -23.08 3.36 3.81
N GLN A 231 -23.34 2.38 4.70
CA GLN A 231 -24.01 2.63 5.97
C GLN A 231 -23.05 3.35 6.95
N PRO A 232 -23.53 4.27 7.79
CA PRO A 232 -22.74 4.87 8.86
C PRO A 232 -22.56 3.87 10.04
N ALA A 233 -22.08 2.68 9.72
CA ALA A 233 -21.88 1.56 10.62
C ALA A 233 -20.71 0.72 10.16
N TYR A 234 -20.15 -0.10 11.05
CA TYR A 234 -19.09 -1.03 10.71
C TYR A 234 -19.34 -2.42 11.28
N ILE A 235 -18.73 -3.40 10.65
CA ILE A 235 -18.67 -4.80 11.11
C ILE A 235 -17.22 -5.28 11.12
N SER A 236 -16.91 -6.27 11.96
CA SER A 236 -15.56 -6.87 11.97
C SER A 236 -15.16 -7.36 10.58
N PRO A 237 -13.90 -7.12 10.15
CA PRO A 237 -12.75 -6.63 10.91
C PRO A 237 -12.65 -5.10 11.03
N ALA A 238 -13.52 -4.31 10.39
CA ALA A 238 -13.52 -2.86 10.57
C ALA A 238 -13.80 -2.48 12.04
N ARG A 239 -13.27 -1.34 12.45
CA ARG A 239 -13.37 -0.84 13.83
C ARG A 239 -13.96 0.55 13.94
N HIS A 240 -14.14 1.21 12.78
CA HIS A 240 -14.62 2.58 12.70
C HIS A 240 -15.55 2.75 11.50
N SER A 241 -16.33 3.81 11.52
CA SER A 241 -17.14 4.29 10.43
C SER A 241 -17.15 5.81 10.42
N VAL A 242 -17.20 6.40 9.24
CA VAL A 242 -17.39 7.84 9.07
C VAL A 242 -18.85 8.14 8.68
N ASN A 243 -19.22 9.42 8.70
CA ASN A 243 -20.54 9.85 8.25
C ASN A 243 -20.77 9.46 6.80
N SER A 244 -21.87 8.77 6.55
CA SER A 244 -22.31 8.35 5.22
C SER A 244 -23.83 8.40 5.16
N SER A 245 -24.36 8.40 3.92
CA SER A 245 -25.81 8.60 3.68
C SER A 245 -26.53 7.32 3.22
N GLY A 246 -25.84 6.17 3.25
CA GLY A 246 -26.41 4.88 2.86
C GLY A 246 -27.48 4.38 3.84
N GLY A 247 -28.49 3.72 3.30
CA GLY A 247 -29.61 3.17 4.04
C GLY A 247 -29.47 1.67 4.30
N GLN A 248 -30.61 1.04 4.61
CA GLN A 248 -30.72 -0.37 4.98
C GLN A 248 -30.04 -1.35 3.99
N TYR A 249 -30.07 -1.03 2.70
CA TYR A 249 -29.51 -1.87 1.62
C TYR A 249 -28.16 -1.34 1.12
N SER A 250 -27.44 -0.61 1.95
CA SER A 250 -26.05 -0.22 1.70
C SER A 250 -25.09 -1.12 2.50
N LEU A 251 -23.83 -1.16 2.13
CA LEU A 251 -22.83 -1.95 2.84
C LEU A 251 -22.29 -1.19 4.06
N PRO A 252 -22.15 -1.82 5.23
CA PRO A 252 -21.36 -1.26 6.32
C PRO A 252 -19.86 -1.38 6.03
N PHE A 253 -19.03 -0.52 6.64
CA PHE A 253 -17.58 -0.68 6.58
C PHE A 253 -17.16 -2.07 7.09
N GLY A 254 -16.15 -2.68 6.43
CA GLY A 254 -15.71 -4.04 6.73
C GLY A 254 -16.50 -5.14 6.03
N ALA A 255 -17.64 -4.82 5.40
CA ALA A 255 -18.38 -5.80 4.62
C ALA A 255 -17.57 -6.27 3.40
N LYS A 256 -17.73 -7.54 3.06
CA LYS A 256 -17.09 -8.16 1.90
C LYS A 256 -18.11 -8.48 0.82
N ILE A 257 -17.73 -8.23 -0.41
CA ILE A 257 -18.40 -8.78 -1.58
C ILE A 257 -17.38 -9.63 -2.36
N ARG A 258 -17.84 -10.70 -2.99
CA ARG A 258 -16.98 -11.55 -3.81
C ARG A 258 -17.52 -11.69 -5.22
N LEU A 259 -16.62 -11.79 -6.19
CA LEU A 259 -16.98 -12.09 -7.56
C LEU A 259 -17.64 -13.46 -7.64
N LYS A 260 -18.72 -13.59 -8.39
CA LYS A 260 -19.46 -14.87 -8.56
C LYS A 260 -18.54 -15.97 -9.09
N ALA A 261 -18.64 -17.17 -8.55
CA ALA A 261 -17.87 -18.32 -9.03
C ALA A 261 -18.13 -18.59 -10.52
N SER A 262 -19.37 -18.36 -10.99
CA SER A 262 -19.80 -18.55 -12.37
C SER A 262 -19.33 -17.47 -13.35
N PHE A 263 -18.75 -16.35 -12.86
CA PHE A 263 -18.24 -15.31 -13.75
C PHE A 263 -17.04 -15.84 -14.54
N ASP A 264 -17.12 -15.81 -15.88
CA ASP A 264 -16.04 -16.28 -16.73
C ASP A 264 -14.92 -15.23 -16.82
N ILE A 265 -13.72 -15.61 -16.38
CA ILE A 265 -12.53 -14.77 -16.43
C ILE A 265 -11.57 -15.14 -17.57
N SER A 266 -11.88 -16.16 -18.34
CA SER A 266 -10.94 -16.73 -19.34
C SER A 266 -10.62 -15.79 -20.50
N SER A 267 -11.51 -14.84 -20.78
CA SER A 267 -11.32 -13.83 -21.83
C SER A 267 -10.47 -12.63 -21.40
N TYR A 268 -10.16 -12.50 -20.11
CA TYR A 268 -9.34 -11.40 -19.61
C TYR A 268 -7.84 -11.67 -19.77
N PRO A 269 -7.01 -10.63 -19.91
CA PRO A 269 -5.56 -10.77 -19.86
C PRO A 269 -5.08 -11.51 -18.60
N PRO A 270 -3.97 -12.26 -18.65
CA PRO A 270 -3.48 -13.06 -17.52
C PRO A 270 -3.33 -12.26 -16.21
N HIS A 271 -2.86 -11.03 -16.26
CA HIS A 271 -2.72 -10.17 -15.08
C HIS A 271 -4.08 -9.89 -14.41
N LEU A 272 -5.11 -9.62 -15.20
CA LEU A 272 -6.47 -9.43 -14.70
C LEU A 272 -7.09 -10.73 -14.18
N GLN A 273 -6.77 -11.87 -14.78
CA GLN A 273 -7.24 -13.17 -14.27
C GLN A 273 -6.74 -13.43 -12.85
N VAL A 274 -5.50 -13.02 -12.51
CA VAL A 274 -4.95 -13.11 -11.14
C VAL A 274 -5.79 -12.27 -10.17
N ILE A 275 -6.08 -11.02 -10.52
CA ILE A 275 -6.91 -10.11 -9.70
C ILE A 275 -8.32 -10.66 -9.53
N LEU A 276 -8.97 -11.05 -10.63
CA LEU A 276 -10.33 -11.57 -10.60
C LEU A 276 -10.44 -12.92 -9.86
N THR A 277 -9.40 -13.75 -9.90
CA THR A 277 -9.30 -14.98 -9.10
C THR A 277 -9.27 -14.67 -7.61
N ALA A 278 -8.48 -13.67 -7.20
CA ALA A 278 -8.47 -13.23 -5.81
C ALA A 278 -9.84 -12.68 -5.38
N MET A 279 -10.52 -11.92 -6.23
CA MET A 279 -11.86 -11.41 -5.96
C MET A 279 -12.91 -12.52 -5.82
N LYS A 280 -12.73 -13.67 -6.51
CA LYS A 280 -13.57 -14.85 -6.30
C LYS A 280 -13.29 -15.55 -4.98
N LYS A 281 -12.01 -15.61 -4.58
CA LYS A 281 -11.58 -16.41 -3.42
C LYS A 281 -11.64 -15.63 -2.13
N TYR A 282 -11.10 -14.43 -2.11
CA TYR A 282 -10.95 -13.59 -0.92
C TYR A 282 -11.92 -12.42 -0.90
N GLY A 283 -12.49 -12.06 -2.06
CA GLY A 283 -13.39 -10.95 -2.23
C GLY A 283 -12.70 -9.58 -2.19
N ILE A 284 -13.55 -8.56 -2.12
CA ILE A 284 -13.13 -7.18 -1.86
C ILE A 284 -13.81 -6.69 -0.58
N ILE A 285 -13.09 -5.90 0.23
CA ILE A 285 -13.54 -5.41 1.53
C ILE A 285 -13.77 -3.90 1.47
N LEU A 286 -14.94 -3.45 1.94
CA LEU A 286 -15.26 -2.02 1.99
C LEU A 286 -14.46 -1.35 3.12
N ALA A 287 -13.55 -0.48 2.74
CA ALA A 287 -12.60 0.14 3.65
C ALA A 287 -12.77 1.66 3.75
N ASP A 288 -13.31 2.31 2.70
CA ASP A 288 -13.45 3.75 2.71
C ASP A 288 -14.62 4.25 1.84
N ILE A 289 -14.94 5.54 1.99
CA ILE A 289 -15.81 6.29 1.09
C ILE A 289 -14.95 6.84 -0.05
N GLY A 290 -15.47 6.71 -1.27
CA GLY A 290 -14.80 7.19 -2.48
C GLY A 290 -15.71 7.06 -3.68
N SER A 291 -15.14 6.75 -4.83
CA SER A 291 -15.90 6.40 -6.01
C SER A 291 -16.41 4.97 -5.93
N ASN A 292 -17.58 4.69 -6.56
CA ASN A 292 -18.16 3.37 -6.53
C ASN A 292 -17.29 2.33 -7.21
N MET A 293 -17.06 1.19 -6.53
CA MET A 293 -16.35 0.02 -7.04
C MET A 293 -14.91 0.31 -7.49
N TYR A 294 -14.26 1.31 -6.91
CA TYR A 294 -12.83 1.53 -7.08
C TYR A 294 -12.08 0.62 -6.12
N PHE A 295 -11.13 -0.15 -6.62
CA PHE A 295 -10.26 -0.99 -5.79
C PHE A 295 -8.81 -0.51 -5.87
N SER A 296 -8.13 -0.58 -4.74
CA SER A 296 -6.84 0.07 -4.55
C SER A 296 -5.67 -0.84 -4.89
N GLY A 297 -4.58 -0.25 -5.34
CA GLY A 297 -3.31 -0.93 -5.57
C GLY A 297 -2.13 0.03 -5.50
N ALA A 298 -0.93 -0.54 -5.53
CA ALA A 298 0.30 0.23 -5.55
C ALA A 298 0.67 0.67 -6.97
N PRO A 299 1.23 1.88 -7.15
CA PRO A 299 1.76 2.33 -8.43
C PRO A 299 2.95 1.46 -8.84
N ASP A 300 3.02 1.10 -10.12
CA ASP A 300 4.16 0.37 -10.68
C ASP A 300 4.29 0.69 -12.17
N SER A 301 5.52 0.92 -12.64
CA SER A 301 5.76 1.26 -14.04
C SER A 301 5.49 0.09 -15.02
N ARG A 302 5.33 -1.11 -14.50
CA ARG A 302 5.06 -2.34 -15.28
C ARG A 302 3.58 -2.55 -15.57
N TRP A 303 2.64 -1.82 -14.92
CA TRP A 303 1.23 -1.90 -15.23
C TRP A 303 0.94 -1.48 -16.68
N ASP A 304 0.14 -2.27 -17.39
CA ASP A 304 -0.49 -1.82 -18.64
C ASP A 304 -1.86 -1.22 -18.31
N ASN A 305 -1.96 0.09 -18.42
CA ASN A 305 -3.20 0.81 -18.11
C ASN A 305 -4.34 0.44 -19.07
N ASN A 306 -4.05 0.02 -20.32
CA ASN A 306 -5.08 -0.42 -21.25
C ASN A 306 -5.63 -1.79 -20.84
N GLU A 307 -4.78 -2.69 -20.31
CA GLU A 307 -5.27 -3.93 -19.70
C GLU A 307 -6.12 -3.62 -18.47
N LEU A 308 -5.64 -2.79 -17.54
CA LEU A 308 -6.38 -2.43 -16.32
C LEU A 308 -7.76 -1.85 -16.62
N GLN A 309 -7.92 -1.07 -17.69
CA GLN A 309 -9.22 -0.53 -18.09
C GLN A 309 -10.24 -1.62 -18.47
N GLN A 310 -9.81 -2.79 -18.95
CA GLN A 310 -10.70 -3.86 -19.34
C GLN A 310 -11.50 -4.42 -18.15
N ILE A 311 -11.01 -4.25 -16.91
CA ILE A 311 -11.72 -4.66 -15.70
C ILE A 311 -13.05 -3.91 -15.52
N GLY A 312 -13.22 -2.75 -16.19
CA GLY A 312 -14.46 -1.98 -16.21
C GLY A 312 -15.63 -2.66 -16.91
N THR A 313 -15.43 -3.84 -17.50
CA THR A 313 -16.53 -4.70 -17.98
C THR A 313 -17.21 -5.46 -16.83
N VAL A 314 -16.54 -5.63 -15.69
CA VAL A 314 -17.08 -6.24 -14.47
C VAL A 314 -17.94 -5.21 -13.74
N THR A 315 -19.15 -5.58 -13.36
CA THR A 315 -20.12 -4.71 -12.70
C THR A 315 -20.46 -5.19 -11.30
N ALA A 316 -21.11 -4.36 -10.50
CA ALA A 316 -21.62 -4.76 -9.19
C ALA A 316 -22.54 -6.00 -9.29
N ALA A 317 -23.29 -6.17 -10.38
CA ALA A 317 -24.15 -7.32 -10.61
C ALA A 317 -23.39 -8.66 -10.72
N ASP A 318 -22.08 -8.63 -10.97
CA ASP A 318 -21.25 -9.82 -11.07
C ASP A 318 -20.74 -10.29 -9.69
N PHE A 319 -21.02 -9.53 -8.64
CA PHE A 319 -20.66 -9.85 -7.25
C PHE A 319 -21.85 -10.44 -6.48
N VAL A 320 -21.52 -11.05 -5.36
CA VAL A 320 -22.46 -11.40 -4.28
C VAL A 320 -21.94 -10.81 -2.97
N VAL A 321 -22.86 -10.38 -2.15
CA VAL A 321 -22.58 -9.90 -0.79
C VAL A 321 -22.37 -11.09 0.12
N VAL A 322 -21.22 -11.16 0.78
CA VAL A 322 -20.96 -12.18 1.79
C VAL A 322 -21.77 -11.84 3.03
N LYS A 323 -22.46 -12.86 3.59
CA LYS A 323 -23.26 -12.67 4.80
C LYS A 323 -22.42 -12.05 5.91
N PHE A 324 -22.88 -10.91 6.38
CA PHE A 324 -22.36 -10.26 7.59
C PHE A 324 -23.41 -10.35 8.70
N ASN A 325 -22.94 -10.53 9.93
CA ASN A 325 -23.83 -10.68 11.10
C ASN A 325 -24.12 -9.33 11.75
#